data_2670c79dd57b877081d3d8296c8a3834
#
_entry.id   2670c79dd57b877081d3d8296c8a3834
#
_cell.length_a   1.000
_cell.length_b   1.000
_cell.length_c   1.000
_cell.angle_alpha   90.00
_cell.angle_beta   90.00
_cell.angle_gamma   90.00
#
_symmetry.space_group_name_H-M   'P 1'
#
loop_
_entity.id
_entity.type
_entity.pdbx_description
1 polymer ?
#
loop_
_entity_poly.entity_id
_entity_poly.type
_entity_poly.pdbx_seq_one_letter_code
_entity_poly.pdbx_strand_id
1 'polypeptide(L)'
;MAKFLALLKLNFRSLLSAMRVGRKKRSFSGIGALALLAGLSLYISGVYSSLLAGQLAAVGALPLLLVLMSLVAVLLGFFFSLFAAQGVVYGAKDNDLMLSLPISPFTLMLSRTLALYLENLVSTVFVLLPAGVIYLWYGGPGGWAVLPLLLVSALFLNLLPTLLTLIIGFVLAWLSGRFSRKALASTLLQLLLLALILVGSFWLSAASNNMENAAPAILSFFQGWGRPFLLLAEGVSGGNLLQLAALWALCLVPFLVVVWLLAWQYKAIITRLSTHRTRSDYKLGRLSSSSQRGALLRKEARRWFGTPSYVFNTGIGLLLLPGAGVAALIYRESIAQFLEMAGGLALAPLLLAGITFCLSTVAITGSSISLEGKQLWLLQCAPVPVTTILGMKVAFQLLVILPCLAVGWLMLCLAFALTPAEWILLLVDGLLFALMCAPFGLWINLHFPKLDAVNDAVVVKQSASAMLSTFLPMVLVLLLFLLWFFLLEPLGSVGLLLVYAVILAAAAVLSFLALVRQGPALFRSLEEK
;
A
#
# COMPACT_ATOMS: atom_id res chain seq x y z
N MET A 1 -18.37 -10.87 -27.45
CA MET A 1 -18.26 -9.45 -27.09
C MET A 1 -19.23 -9.05 -25.98
N ALA A 2 -20.51 -9.34 -26.03
CA ALA A 2 -21.48 -8.99 -24.97
C ALA A 2 -21.12 -9.54 -23.56
N LYS A 3 -20.71 -10.82 -23.45
CA LYS A 3 -20.29 -11.45 -22.19
C LYS A 3 -19.05 -10.78 -21.57
N PHE A 4 -18.08 -10.37 -22.40
CA PHE A 4 -16.89 -9.65 -21.96
C PHE A 4 -17.23 -8.27 -21.39
N LEU A 5 -18.05 -7.50 -22.11
CA LEU A 5 -18.52 -6.18 -21.64
C LEU A 5 -19.35 -6.28 -20.36
N ALA A 6 -20.14 -7.33 -20.21
CA ALA A 6 -20.90 -7.59 -19.00
C ALA A 6 -20.00 -7.86 -17.80
N LEU A 7 -18.95 -8.70 -17.96
CA LEU A 7 -17.94 -8.97 -16.93
C LEU A 7 -17.15 -7.72 -16.58
N LEU A 8 -16.76 -6.94 -17.56
CA LEU A 8 -16.03 -5.69 -17.34
C LEU A 8 -16.88 -4.68 -16.57
N LYS A 9 -18.16 -4.53 -16.93
CA LYS A 9 -19.12 -3.71 -16.21
C LYS A 9 -19.35 -4.19 -14.78
N LEU A 10 -19.35 -5.52 -14.56
CA LEU A 10 -19.46 -6.11 -13.22
C LEU A 10 -18.22 -5.77 -12.38
N ASN A 11 -17.01 -5.99 -12.91
CA ASN A 11 -15.75 -5.68 -12.23
C ASN A 11 -15.65 -4.18 -11.91
N PHE A 12 -16.00 -3.31 -12.86
CA PHE A 12 -16.00 -1.86 -12.66
C PHE A 12 -17.05 -1.41 -11.65
N ARG A 13 -18.26 -2.00 -11.67
CA ARG A 13 -19.29 -1.74 -10.65
C ARG A 13 -18.87 -2.25 -9.28
N SER A 14 -18.18 -3.38 -9.19
CA SER A 14 -17.67 -3.89 -7.91
C SER A 14 -16.61 -2.95 -7.33
N LEU A 15 -15.70 -2.43 -8.14
CA LEU A 15 -14.74 -1.40 -7.75
C LEU A 15 -15.43 -0.13 -7.25
N LEU A 16 -16.38 0.41 -8.03
CA LEU A 16 -17.15 1.60 -7.61
C LEU A 16 -18.02 1.34 -6.38
N SER A 17 -18.58 0.15 -6.23
CA SER A 17 -19.39 -0.21 -5.06
C SER A 17 -18.54 -0.38 -3.80
N ALA A 18 -17.30 -0.83 -3.93
CA ALA A 18 -16.35 -0.87 -2.82
C ALA A 18 -16.07 0.52 -2.24
N MET A 19 -16.12 1.54 -3.09
CA MET A 19 -15.92 2.95 -2.74
C MET A 19 -17.18 3.65 -2.25
N ARG A 20 -18.37 3.05 -2.41
CA ARG A 20 -19.62 3.63 -1.91
C ARG A 20 -19.78 3.41 -0.42
N VAL A 21 -19.84 4.49 0.32
CA VAL A 21 -20.09 4.53 1.76
C VAL A 21 -21.58 4.71 2.02
N GLY A 22 -22.22 3.70 2.62
CA GLY A 22 -23.57 3.79 3.15
C GLY A 22 -24.72 3.60 2.14
N ARG A 23 -25.79 2.93 2.58
CA ARG A 23 -26.99 2.60 1.79
C ARG A 23 -27.92 3.79 1.51
N LYS A 24 -27.80 4.93 2.18
CA LYS A 24 -28.68 6.11 2.02
C LYS A 24 -27.90 7.43 1.89
N LYS A 25 -28.04 8.09 0.73
CA LYS A 25 -27.90 9.54 0.44
C LYS A 25 -26.59 10.31 0.77
N ARG A 26 -25.48 9.70 1.24
CA ARG A 26 -24.19 10.40 1.39
C ARG A 26 -23.09 9.69 0.61
N SER A 27 -23.18 9.72 -0.73
CA SER A 27 -22.10 9.21 -1.62
C SER A 27 -20.87 10.13 -1.65
N PHE A 28 -20.90 11.24 -0.93
CA PHE A 28 -19.87 12.27 -0.96
C PHE A 28 -18.56 11.85 -0.28
N SER A 29 -18.60 10.98 0.74
CA SER A 29 -17.41 10.61 1.51
C SER A 29 -16.41 9.73 0.74
N GLY A 30 -16.90 8.82 -0.11
CA GLY A 30 -16.02 7.96 -0.93
C GLY A 30 -15.35 8.74 -2.07
N ILE A 31 -16.08 9.63 -2.72
CA ILE A 31 -15.55 10.49 -3.79
C ILE A 31 -14.55 11.51 -3.20
N GLY A 32 -14.88 12.07 -2.02
CA GLY A 32 -13.98 12.99 -1.32
C GLY A 32 -12.66 12.34 -0.93
N ALA A 33 -12.69 11.11 -0.40
CA ALA A 33 -11.48 10.35 -0.07
C ALA A 33 -10.64 10.03 -1.32
N LEU A 34 -11.29 9.66 -2.43
CA LEU A 34 -10.61 9.44 -3.71
C LEU A 34 -9.98 10.73 -4.27
N ALA A 35 -10.72 11.84 -4.23
CA ALA A 35 -10.22 13.12 -4.69
C ALA A 35 -9.02 13.59 -3.84
N LEU A 36 -9.06 13.35 -2.54
CA LEU A 36 -7.96 13.66 -1.62
C LEU A 36 -6.73 12.79 -1.92
N LEU A 37 -6.91 11.49 -2.14
CA LEU A 37 -5.83 10.56 -2.52
C LEU A 37 -5.23 10.92 -3.87
N ALA A 38 -6.07 11.24 -4.85
CA ALA A 38 -5.63 11.69 -6.17
C ALA A 38 -4.85 13.01 -6.05
N GLY A 39 -5.37 13.99 -5.31
CA GLY A 39 -4.69 15.25 -5.05
C GLY A 39 -3.34 15.08 -4.34
N LEU A 40 -3.29 14.22 -3.32
CA LEU A 40 -2.05 13.90 -2.60
C LEU A 40 -1.03 13.22 -3.52
N SER A 41 -1.47 12.25 -4.34
CA SER A 41 -0.59 11.56 -5.29
C SER A 41 -0.03 12.51 -6.35
N LEU A 42 -0.86 13.40 -6.89
CA LEU A 42 -0.44 14.44 -7.83
C LEU A 42 0.54 15.42 -7.17
N TYR A 43 0.26 15.83 -5.93
CA TYR A 43 1.13 16.73 -5.16
C TYR A 43 2.50 16.10 -4.90
N ILE A 44 2.54 14.88 -4.38
CA ILE A 44 3.82 14.16 -4.11
C ILE A 44 4.60 13.97 -5.40
N SER A 45 3.95 13.53 -6.48
CA SER A 45 4.60 13.38 -7.78
C SER A 45 5.11 14.72 -8.31
N GLY A 46 4.35 15.80 -8.14
CA GLY A 46 4.75 17.16 -8.53
C GLY A 46 5.97 17.64 -7.77
N VAL A 47 5.97 17.54 -6.44
CA VAL A 47 7.11 17.95 -5.60
C VAL A 47 8.36 17.13 -5.97
N TYR A 48 8.23 15.80 -6.07
CA TYR A 48 9.37 14.94 -6.42
C TYR A 48 9.92 15.24 -7.82
N SER A 49 9.02 15.45 -8.79
CA SER A 49 9.40 15.85 -10.15
C SER A 49 10.09 17.22 -10.19
N SER A 50 9.64 18.20 -9.39
CA SER A 50 10.25 19.54 -9.37
C SER A 50 11.66 19.51 -8.76
N LEU A 51 11.87 18.74 -7.70
CA LEU A 51 13.18 18.55 -7.08
C LEU A 51 14.18 17.92 -8.07
N LEU A 52 13.75 16.86 -8.78
CA LEU A 52 14.59 16.21 -9.79
C LEU A 52 14.82 17.12 -11.00
N ALA A 53 13.79 17.82 -11.48
CA ALA A 53 13.90 18.70 -12.63
C ALA A 53 14.92 19.84 -12.40
N GLY A 54 14.94 20.43 -11.19
CA GLY A 54 15.92 21.46 -10.84
C GLY A 54 17.36 20.97 -10.96
N GLN A 55 17.65 19.75 -10.45
CA GLN A 55 18.98 19.15 -10.54
C GLN A 55 19.35 18.76 -11.96
N LEU A 56 18.42 18.13 -12.70
CA LEU A 56 18.65 17.68 -14.08
C LEU A 56 18.76 18.83 -15.08
N ALA A 57 18.04 19.93 -14.87
CA ALA A 57 18.15 21.12 -15.69
C ALA A 57 19.52 21.80 -15.55
N ALA A 58 20.09 21.83 -14.34
CA ALA A 58 21.42 22.37 -14.08
C ALA A 58 22.54 21.61 -14.86
N VAL A 59 22.33 20.30 -15.12
CA VAL A 59 23.28 19.44 -15.86
C VAL A 59 22.91 19.32 -17.35
N GLY A 60 21.83 19.97 -17.81
CA GLY A 60 21.37 19.89 -19.21
C GLY A 60 20.74 18.53 -19.57
N ALA A 61 20.36 17.71 -18.59
CA ALA A 61 19.86 16.35 -18.77
C ALA A 61 18.36 16.22 -18.47
N LEU A 62 17.58 17.26 -18.70
CA LEU A 62 16.15 17.34 -18.37
C LEU A 62 15.31 16.17 -18.95
N PRO A 63 15.56 15.60 -20.14
CA PRO A 63 14.81 14.42 -20.63
C PRO A 63 14.90 13.19 -19.72
N LEU A 64 15.97 13.06 -18.90
CA LEU A 64 16.07 11.98 -17.91
C LEU A 64 14.97 12.04 -16.84
N LEU A 65 14.34 13.20 -16.61
CA LEU A 65 13.19 13.31 -15.74
C LEU A 65 12.06 12.36 -16.19
N LEU A 66 11.76 12.33 -17.49
CA LEU A 66 10.71 11.45 -18.06
C LEU A 66 11.11 9.98 -17.93
N VAL A 67 12.40 9.66 -18.07
CA VAL A 67 12.93 8.30 -17.87
C VAL A 67 12.72 7.85 -16.44
N LEU A 68 13.17 8.64 -15.47
CA LEU A 68 13.11 8.29 -14.04
C LEU A 68 11.65 8.22 -13.55
N MET A 69 10.82 9.19 -13.92
CA MET A 69 9.42 9.21 -13.49
C MET A 69 8.60 8.10 -14.16
N SER A 70 8.94 7.68 -15.39
CA SER A 70 8.31 6.51 -16.02
C SER A 70 8.72 5.20 -15.35
N LEU A 71 9.98 5.06 -14.90
CA LEU A 71 10.42 3.93 -14.09
C LEU A 71 9.67 3.90 -12.75
N VAL A 72 9.57 5.03 -12.06
CA VAL A 72 8.81 5.15 -10.80
C VAL A 72 7.35 4.76 -11.01
N ALA A 73 6.70 5.22 -12.10
CA ALA A 73 5.33 4.86 -12.41
C ALA A 73 5.13 3.35 -12.60
N VAL A 74 6.06 2.67 -13.32
CA VAL A 74 6.02 1.22 -13.54
C VAL A 74 6.27 0.46 -12.23
N LEU A 75 7.23 0.87 -11.43
CA LEU A 75 7.52 0.23 -10.15
C LEU A 75 6.36 0.37 -9.16
N LEU A 76 5.76 1.55 -9.04
CA LEU A 76 4.59 1.77 -8.20
C LEU A 76 3.39 0.94 -8.68
N GLY A 77 3.09 0.97 -9.98
CA GLY A 77 2.02 0.16 -10.57
C GLY A 77 2.24 -1.33 -10.32
N PHE A 78 3.44 -1.84 -10.55
CA PHE A 78 3.81 -3.23 -10.24
C PHE A 78 3.62 -3.56 -8.77
N PHE A 79 4.14 -2.73 -7.87
CA PHE A 79 4.05 -2.93 -6.43
C PHE A 79 2.61 -3.01 -5.94
N PHE A 80 1.77 -2.04 -6.33
CA PHE A 80 0.37 -2.01 -5.87
C PHE A 80 -0.48 -3.13 -6.47
N SER A 81 -0.22 -3.54 -7.72
CA SER A 81 -1.01 -4.57 -8.40
C SER A 81 -0.57 -6.00 -8.08
N LEU A 82 0.68 -6.22 -7.68
CA LEU A 82 1.22 -7.56 -7.43
C LEU A 82 0.38 -8.36 -6.45
N PHE A 83 -0.05 -7.72 -5.36
CA PHE A 83 -0.85 -8.35 -4.33
C PHE A 83 -2.33 -8.48 -4.72
N ALA A 84 -2.81 -7.56 -5.57
CA ALA A 84 -4.15 -7.64 -6.13
C ALA A 84 -4.27 -8.81 -7.11
N ALA A 85 -3.27 -9.06 -7.95
CA ALA A 85 -3.31 -10.12 -8.95
C ALA A 85 -3.47 -11.52 -8.35
N GLN A 86 -2.78 -11.80 -7.23
CA GLN A 86 -2.91 -13.08 -6.56
C GLN A 86 -4.33 -13.35 -6.07
N GLY A 87 -5.03 -12.32 -5.56
CA GLY A 87 -6.42 -12.43 -5.09
C GLY A 87 -7.46 -12.32 -6.20
N VAL A 88 -7.23 -11.49 -7.21
CA VAL A 88 -8.21 -11.20 -8.28
C VAL A 88 -8.11 -12.19 -9.43
N VAL A 89 -6.89 -12.56 -9.86
CA VAL A 89 -6.70 -13.42 -11.03
C VAL A 89 -6.64 -14.89 -10.66
N TYR A 90 -5.83 -15.25 -9.66
CA TYR A 90 -5.52 -16.66 -9.37
C TYR A 90 -6.29 -17.24 -8.18
N GLY A 91 -6.60 -16.46 -7.17
CA GLY A 91 -7.22 -16.90 -5.91
C GLY A 91 -8.62 -16.33 -5.66
N ALA A 92 -9.33 -15.89 -6.68
CA ALA A 92 -10.66 -15.33 -6.52
C ALA A 92 -11.67 -16.36 -5.99
N LYS A 93 -12.44 -15.99 -4.96
CA LYS A 93 -13.41 -16.87 -4.30
C LYS A 93 -14.58 -17.28 -5.21
N ASP A 94 -14.80 -16.54 -6.28
CA ASP A 94 -15.85 -16.76 -7.28
C ASP A 94 -15.41 -17.61 -8.47
N ASN A 95 -14.18 -18.16 -8.45
CA ASN A 95 -13.64 -18.93 -9.57
C ASN A 95 -14.53 -20.13 -9.95
N ASP A 96 -14.99 -20.90 -8.97
CA ASP A 96 -15.81 -22.09 -9.23
C ASP A 96 -17.15 -21.71 -9.84
N LEU A 97 -17.77 -20.61 -9.35
CA LEU A 97 -19.01 -20.08 -9.91
C LEU A 97 -18.79 -19.56 -11.34
N MET A 98 -17.74 -18.77 -11.56
CA MET A 98 -17.47 -18.18 -12.87
C MET A 98 -17.09 -19.23 -13.92
N LEU A 99 -16.38 -20.29 -13.52
CA LEU A 99 -16.01 -21.40 -14.41
C LEU A 99 -17.18 -22.36 -14.70
N SER A 100 -18.24 -22.36 -13.87
CA SER A 100 -19.48 -23.12 -14.13
C SER A 100 -20.42 -22.39 -15.12
N LEU A 101 -20.25 -21.08 -15.32
CA LEU A 101 -21.02 -20.31 -16.29
C LEU A 101 -20.54 -20.60 -17.73
N PRO A 102 -21.42 -20.44 -18.74
CA PRO A 102 -21.06 -20.63 -20.16
C PRO A 102 -20.20 -19.46 -20.69
N ILE A 103 -19.07 -19.22 -20.02
CA ILE A 103 -18.09 -18.17 -20.34
C ILE A 103 -16.75 -18.85 -20.61
N SER A 104 -16.07 -18.47 -21.69
CA SER A 104 -14.75 -19.02 -21.96
C SER A 104 -13.73 -18.58 -20.88
N PRO A 105 -12.83 -19.50 -20.44
CA PRO A 105 -11.76 -19.17 -19.48
C PRO A 105 -10.89 -18.00 -19.97
N PHE A 106 -10.71 -17.88 -21.29
CA PHE A 106 -10.03 -16.75 -21.92
C PHE A 106 -10.71 -15.41 -21.62
N THR A 107 -12.04 -15.34 -21.82
CA THR A 107 -12.82 -14.12 -21.57
C THR A 107 -12.78 -13.73 -20.09
N LEU A 108 -12.83 -14.73 -19.19
CA LEU A 108 -12.77 -14.50 -17.74
C LEU A 108 -11.39 -13.92 -17.35
N MET A 109 -10.31 -14.55 -17.80
CA MET A 109 -8.96 -14.06 -17.52
C MET A 109 -8.73 -12.66 -18.09
N LEU A 110 -9.12 -12.43 -19.35
CA LEU A 110 -8.94 -11.13 -20.00
C LEU A 110 -9.68 -10.02 -19.25
N SER A 111 -10.91 -10.29 -18.76
CA SER A 111 -11.67 -9.29 -17.98
C SER A 111 -10.99 -8.93 -16.66
N ARG A 112 -10.36 -9.90 -15.98
CA ARG A 112 -9.62 -9.68 -14.73
C ARG A 112 -8.30 -8.97 -14.97
N THR A 113 -7.59 -9.35 -16.02
CA THR A 113 -6.36 -8.65 -16.43
C THR A 113 -6.63 -7.19 -16.76
N LEU A 114 -7.74 -6.91 -17.46
CA LEU A 114 -8.11 -5.53 -17.79
C LEU A 114 -8.50 -4.73 -16.54
N ALA A 115 -9.09 -5.35 -15.53
CA ALA A 115 -9.36 -4.68 -14.26
C ALA A 115 -8.06 -4.26 -13.55
N LEU A 116 -7.04 -5.12 -13.52
CA LEU A 116 -5.72 -4.79 -12.99
C LEU A 116 -5.02 -3.71 -13.83
N TYR A 117 -5.14 -3.79 -15.14
CA TYR A 117 -4.58 -2.79 -16.05
C TYR A 117 -5.18 -1.40 -15.79
N LEU A 118 -6.50 -1.29 -15.58
CA LEU A 118 -7.16 -0.02 -15.29
C LEU A 118 -6.77 0.54 -13.90
N GLU A 119 -6.59 -0.33 -12.91
CA GLU A 119 -6.09 0.06 -11.59
C GLU A 119 -4.68 0.67 -11.69
N ASN A 120 -3.78 0.02 -12.44
CA ASN A 120 -2.42 0.49 -12.66
C ASN A 120 -2.36 1.77 -13.50
N LEU A 121 -3.25 1.91 -14.50
CA LEU A 121 -3.30 3.08 -15.36
C LEU A 121 -3.54 4.37 -14.58
N VAL A 122 -4.41 4.32 -13.59
CA VAL A 122 -4.68 5.47 -12.72
C VAL A 122 -3.41 5.92 -12.01
N SER A 123 -2.64 5.00 -11.43
CA SER A 123 -1.38 5.33 -10.76
C SER A 123 -0.32 5.84 -11.73
N THR A 124 -0.22 5.24 -12.92
CA THR A 124 0.72 5.65 -13.97
C THR A 124 0.46 7.09 -14.44
N VAL A 125 -0.80 7.43 -14.67
CA VAL A 125 -1.18 8.79 -15.08
C VAL A 125 -0.91 9.80 -13.96
N PHE A 126 -1.19 9.47 -12.71
CA PHE A 126 -0.94 10.37 -11.57
C PHE A 126 0.55 10.64 -11.33
N VAL A 127 1.43 9.77 -11.76
CA VAL A 127 2.87 10.00 -11.70
C VAL A 127 3.37 10.76 -12.92
N LEU A 128 2.98 10.35 -14.13
CA LEU A 128 3.53 10.90 -15.36
C LEU A 128 2.97 12.28 -15.73
N LEU A 129 1.72 12.58 -15.39
CA LEU A 129 1.11 13.87 -15.76
C LEU A 129 1.80 15.04 -15.07
N PRO A 130 2.01 15.07 -13.74
CA PRO A 130 2.79 16.13 -13.10
C PRO A 130 4.21 16.21 -13.62
N ALA A 131 4.86 15.07 -13.87
CA ALA A 131 6.22 15.04 -14.41
C ALA A 131 6.30 15.71 -15.80
N GLY A 132 5.32 15.46 -16.66
CA GLY A 132 5.25 16.10 -17.99
C GLY A 132 4.99 17.60 -17.89
N VAL A 133 4.13 18.06 -16.97
CA VAL A 133 3.88 19.49 -16.74
C VAL A 133 5.15 20.18 -16.23
N ILE A 134 5.84 19.60 -15.26
CA ILE A 134 7.08 20.14 -14.70
C ILE A 134 8.22 20.13 -15.72
N TYR A 135 8.31 19.07 -16.53
CA TYR A 135 9.25 19.00 -17.64
C TYR A 135 9.12 20.21 -18.59
N LEU A 136 7.88 20.57 -18.95
CA LEU A 136 7.60 21.74 -19.77
C LEU A 136 7.88 23.05 -19.05
N TRP A 137 7.58 23.12 -17.75
CA TRP A 137 7.84 24.31 -16.92
C TRP A 137 9.33 24.65 -16.86
N TYR A 138 10.21 23.65 -16.82
CA TYR A 138 11.65 23.82 -16.85
C TYR A 138 12.23 23.98 -18.28
N GLY A 139 11.38 24.19 -19.28
CA GLY A 139 11.82 24.47 -20.66
C GLY A 139 12.24 23.21 -21.44
N GLY A 140 11.71 22.04 -21.10
CA GLY A 140 12.00 20.81 -21.81
C GLY A 140 11.59 20.88 -23.30
N PRO A 141 12.39 20.29 -24.22
CA PRO A 141 12.09 20.27 -25.63
C PRO A 141 10.80 19.48 -25.96
N GLY A 142 10.14 19.81 -27.09
CA GLY A 142 8.93 19.13 -27.56
C GLY A 142 7.63 19.93 -27.39
N GLY A 143 7.65 21.04 -26.63
CA GLY A 143 6.49 21.93 -26.49
C GLY A 143 5.24 21.22 -25.94
N TRP A 144 4.06 21.79 -26.16
CA TRP A 144 2.80 21.26 -25.63
C TRP A 144 2.41 19.87 -26.17
N ALA A 145 3.03 19.38 -27.25
CA ALA A 145 2.81 18.03 -27.77
C ALA A 145 3.30 16.93 -26.81
N VAL A 146 4.20 17.25 -25.90
CA VAL A 146 4.71 16.35 -24.86
C VAL A 146 3.58 15.73 -24.03
N LEU A 147 2.59 16.51 -23.60
CA LEU A 147 1.51 16.02 -22.74
C LEU A 147 0.62 14.96 -23.40
N PRO A 148 0.05 15.18 -24.61
CA PRO A 148 -0.75 14.15 -25.26
C PRO A 148 0.08 12.92 -25.66
N LEU A 149 1.32 13.09 -26.11
CA LEU A 149 2.20 11.97 -26.43
C LEU A 149 2.55 11.15 -25.18
N LEU A 150 2.79 11.81 -24.06
CA LEU A 150 3.05 11.16 -22.77
C LEU A 150 1.81 10.38 -22.28
N LEU A 151 0.61 10.96 -22.38
CA LEU A 151 -0.63 10.29 -21.99
C LEU A 151 -0.93 9.07 -22.86
N VAL A 152 -0.76 9.17 -24.17
CA VAL A 152 -0.90 8.01 -25.08
C VAL A 152 0.15 6.95 -24.75
N SER A 153 1.40 7.35 -24.53
CA SER A 153 2.47 6.41 -24.18
C SER A 153 2.27 5.78 -22.80
N ALA A 154 1.64 6.47 -21.85
CA ALA A 154 1.26 5.92 -20.56
C ALA A 154 0.31 4.72 -20.68
N LEU A 155 -0.60 4.70 -21.68
CA LEU A 155 -1.47 3.55 -21.96
C LEU A 155 -0.64 2.29 -22.29
N PHE A 156 0.38 2.42 -23.10
CA PHE A 156 1.23 1.29 -23.48
C PHE A 156 2.25 0.94 -22.40
N LEU A 157 2.87 1.93 -21.78
CA LEU A 157 3.83 1.73 -20.70
C LEU A 157 3.20 0.97 -19.52
N ASN A 158 1.93 1.25 -19.23
CA ASN A 158 1.16 0.58 -18.17
C ASN A 158 0.96 -0.93 -18.40
N LEU A 159 1.19 -1.43 -19.60
CA LEU A 159 1.21 -2.88 -19.87
C LEU A 159 2.39 -3.58 -19.16
N LEU A 160 3.53 -2.89 -18.96
CA LEU A 160 4.71 -3.46 -18.29
C LEU A 160 4.44 -3.86 -16.83
N PRO A 161 3.96 -2.98 -15.94
CA PRO A 161 3.65 -3.38 -14.57
C PRO A 161 2.57 -4.45 -14.51
N THR A 162 1.57 -4.40 -15.41
CA THR A 162 0.52 -5.43 -15.48
C THR A 162 1.08 -6.78 -15.92
N LEU A 163 1.99 -6.81 -16.90
CA LEU A 163 2.70 -8.00 -17.36
C LEU A 163 3.52 -8.63 -16.23
N LEU A 164 4.37 -7.84 -15.59
CA LEU A 164 5.20 -8.29 -14.46
C LEU A 164 4.34 -8.86 -13.32
N THR A 165 3.26 -8.17 -13.02
CA THR A 165 2.29 -8.58 -11.99
C THR A 165 1.63 -9.92 -12.31
N LEU A 166 1.25 -10.17 -13.56
CA LEU A 166 0.69 -11.46 -13.99
C LEU A 166 1.70 -12.59 -13.84
N ILE A 167 2.94 -12.39 -14.27
CA ILE A 167 3.99 -13.42 -14.21
C ILE A 167 4.35 -13.72 -12.75
N ILE A 168 4.70 -12.69 -11.98
CA ILE A 168 5.15 -12.86 -10.60
C ILE A 168 3.99 -13.30 -9.71
N GLY A 169 2.78 -12.79 -9.93
CA GLY A 169 1.56 -13.24 -9.26
C GLY A 169 1.29 -14.73 -9.48
N PHE A 170 1.49 -15.24 -10.72
CA PHE A 170 1.42 -16.67 -11.01
C PHE A 170 2.48 -17.47 -10.26
N VAL A 171 3.75 -17.03 -10.31
CA VAL A 171 4.86 -17.70 -9.60
C VAL A 171 4.60 -17.75 -8.09
N LEU A 172 4.16 -16.66 -7.49
CA LEU A 172 3.80 -16.61 -6.07
C LEU A 172 2.63 -17.53 -5.73
N ALA A 173 1.58 -17.56 -6.56
CA ALA A 173 0.44 -18.45 -6.38
C ALA A 173 0.86 -19.92 -6.49
N TRP A 174 1.69 -20.26 -7.46
CA TRP A 174 2.21 -21.62 -7.67
C TRP A 174 3.13 -22.06 -6.53
N LEU A 175 4.06 -21.19 -6.11
CA LEU A 175 5.01 -21.49 -5.04
C LEU A 175 4.28 -21.65 -3.70
N SER A 176 3.37 -20.71 -3.36
CA SER A 176 2.58 -20.80 -2.13
C SER A 176 1.69 -22.04 -2.09
N GLY A 177 1.23 -22.53 -3.25
CA GLY A 177 0.44 -23.75 -3.38
C GLY A 177 1.17 -25.02 -2.93
N ARG A 178 2.50 -25.04 -2.93
CA ARG A 178 3.32 -26.20 -2.53
C ARG A 178 3.42 -26.37 -1.01
N PHE A 179 3.11 -25.35 -0.23
CA PHE A 179 3.21 -25.40 1.22
C PHE A 179 1.90 -25.84 1.86
N SER A 180 1.99 -26.58 2.98
CA SER A 180 0.83 -27.02 3.75
C SER A 180 0.00 -25.85 4.30
N ARG A 181 0.66 -24.73 4.63
CA ARG A 181 0.05 -23.48 5.08
C ARG A 181 0.16 -22.41 3.98
N LYS A 182 -0.60 -22.59 2.91
CA LYS A 182 -0.57 -21.73 1.70
C LYS A 182 -0.61 -20.23 2.00
N ALA A 183 -1.49 -19.82 2.91
CA ALA A 183 -1.64 -18.40 3.27
C ALA A 183 -0.38 -17.82 3.93
N LEU A 184 0.21 -18.54 4.90
CA LEU A 184 1.46 -18.11 5.54
C LEU A 184 2.62 -18.06 4.55
N ALA A 185 2.74 -19.09 3.70
CA ALA A 185 3.78 -19.12 2.67
C ALA A 185 3.63 -17.95 1.68
N SER A 186 2.41 -17.67 1.23
CA SER A 186 2.13 -16.51 0.38
C SER A 186 2.51 -15.20 1.05
N THR A 187 2.13 -15.01 2.31
CA THR A 187 2.47 -13.81 3.08
C THR A 187 3.98 -13.65 3.23
N LEU A 188 4.71 -14.71 3.61
CA LEU A 188 6.15 -14.66 3.76
C LEU A 188 6.87 -14.37 2.44
N LEU A 189 6.43 -14.96 1.32
CA LEU A 189 6.98 -14.68 0.00
C LEU A 189 6.76 -13.22 -0.42
N GLN A 190 5.58 -12.66 -0.11
CA GLN A 190 5.26 -11.26 -0.39
C GLN A 190 6.12 -10.32 0.45
N LEU A 191 6.29 -10.61 1.75
CA LEU A 191 7.15 -9.84 2.65
C LEU A 191 8.62 -9.91 2.23
N LEU A 192 9.10 -11.09 1.81
CA LEU A 192 10.45 -11.25 1.27
C LEU A 192 10.65 -10.42 0.00
N LEU A 193 9.68 -10.42 -0.91
CA LEU A 193 9.75 -9.62 -2.13
C LEU A 193 9.76 -8.12 -1.80
N LEU A 194 8.93 -7.68 -0.85
CA LEU A 194 8.95 -6.30 -0.37
C LEU A 194 10.32 -5.94 0.23
N ALA A 195 10.88 -6.80 1.08
CA ALA A 195 12.20 -6.58 1.65
C ALA A 195 13.28 -6.48 0.57
N LEU A 196 13.24 -7.34 -0.45
CA LEU A 196 14.16 -7.27 -1.59
C LEU A 196 14.04 -5.96 -2.36
N ILE A 197 12.81 -5.47 -2.59
CA ILE A 197 12.58 -4.17 -3.25
C ILE A 197 13.14 -3.03 -2.41
N LEU A 198 12.91 -3.03 -1.08
CA LEU A 198 13.43 -2.01 -0.18
C LEU A 198 14.96 -2.04 -0.14
N VAL A 199 15.59 -3.20 0.04
CA VAL A 199 17.04 -3.34 0.02
C VAL A 199 17.63 -2.89 -1.32
N GLY A 200 17.00 -3.28 -2.42
CA GLY A 200 17.41 -2.85 -3.77
C GLY A 200 17.30 -1.34 -3.96
N SER A 201 16.24 -0.70 -3.44
CA SER A 201 16.07 0.75 -3.51
C SER A 201 17.10 1.50 -2.66
N PHE A 202 17.43 1.01 -1.46
CA PHE A 202 18.50 1.57 -0.63
C PHE A 202 19.88 1.41 -1.28
N TRP A 203 20.15 0.23 -1.87
CA TRP A 203 21.41 0.00 -2.59
C TRP A 203 21.56 0.92 -3.79
N LEU A 204 20.49 1.13 -4.56
CA LEU A 204 20.46 2.06 -5.70
C LEU A 204 20.64 3.51 -5.24
N SER A 205 20.00 3.92 -4.15
CA SER A 205 20.16 5.24 -3.55
C SER A 205 21.59 5.48 -3.06
N ALA A 206 22.22 4.49 -2.44
CA ALA A 206 23.61 4.58 -2.02
C ALA A 206 24.58 4.72 -3.20
N ALA A 207 24.29 4.01 -4.30
CA ALA A 207 25.08 4.13 -5.54
C ALA A 207 24.89 5.50 -6.21
N SER A 208 23.74 6.16 -6.03
CA SER A 208 23.44 7.47 -6.63
C SER A 208 24.05 8.67 -5.90
N ASN A 209 24.51 8.51 -4.66
CA ASN A 209 25.19 9.58 -3.90
C ASN A 209 26.51 10.05 -4.54
N ASN A 210 27.04 9.29 -5.52
CA ASN A 210 28.14 9.70 -6.38
C ASN A 210 27.64 9.94 -7.82
N MET A 211 26.75 10.91 -8.02
CA MET A 211 26.06 11.16 -9.30
C MET A 211 27.01 11.32 -10.49
N GLU A 212 28.18 11.91 -10.32
CA GLU A 212 29.19 12.04 -11.39
C GLU A 212 29.69 10.67 -11.89
N ASN A 213 29.83 9.68 -10.99
CA ASN A 213 30.24 8.33 -11.34
C ASN A 213 29.06 7.39 -11.67
N ALA A 214 27.87 7.71 -11.20
CA ALA A 214 26.67 6.90 -11.42
C ALA A 214 25.98 7.17 -12.77
N ALA A 215 26.16 8.36 -13.35
CA ALA A 215 25.53 8.71 -14.63
C ALA A 215 25.84 7.71 -15.77
N PRO A 216 27.09 7.27 -15.99
CA PRO A 216 27.39 6.25 -17.00
C PRO A 216 26.75 4.89 -16.71
N ALA A 217 26.71 4.47 -15.43
CA ALA A 217 26.09 3.20 -15.02
C ALA A 217 24.56 3.24 -15.17
N ILE A 218 23.94 4.38 -14.82
CA ILE A 218 22.51 4.62 -15.03
C ILE A 218 22.17 4.59 -16.52
N LEU A 219 22.95 5.29 -17.34
CA LEU A 219 22.77 5.29 -18.78
C LEU A 219 22.94 3.91 -19.41
N SER A 220 23.96 3.13 -18.97
CA SER A 220 24.16 1.76 -19.47
C SER A 220 23.00 0.83 -19.08
N PHE A 221 22.44 0.96 -17.88
CA PHE A 221 21.23 0.25 -17.47
C PHE A 221 20.04 0.58 -18.37
N PHE A 222 19.83 1.87 -18.65
CA PHE A 222 18.72 2.30 -19.50
C PHE A 222 18.94 1.98 -20.98
N GLN A 223 20.18 1.91 -21.47
CA GLN A 223 20.48 1.43 -22.83
C GLN A 223 20.21 -0.08 -22.97
N GLY A 224 20.31 -0.87 -21.89
CA GLY A 224 19.99 -2.29 -21.85
C GLY A 224 18.53 -2.57 -21.47
N TRP A 225 18.33 -2.99 -20.25
CA TRP A 225 17.03 -3.42 -19.70
C TRP A 225 16.01 -2.28 -19.55
N GLY A 226 16.47 -1.04 -19.35
CA GLY A 226 15.64 0.15 -19.22
C GLY A 226 15.26 0.81 -20.55
N ARG A 227 15.56 0.19 -21.70
CA ARG A 227 15.31 0.76 -23.03
C ARG A 227 13.88 1.28 -23.28
N PRO A 228 12.80 0.66 -22.75
CA PRO A 228 11.45 1.22 -22.87
C PRO A 228 11.33 2.65 -22.32
N PHE A 229 12.01 2.94 -21.22
CA PHE A 229 11.95 4.26 -20.57
C PHE A 229 12.72 5.33 -21.38
N LEU A 230 13.85 4.95 -22.01
CA LEU A 230 14.59 5.83 -22.92
C LEU A 230 13.77 6.13 -24.17
N LEU A 231 13.18 5.11 -24.81
CA LEU A 231 12.32 5.29 -25.97
C LEU A 231 11.14 6.23 -25.70
N LEU A 232 10.58 6.17 -24.48
CA LEU A 232 9.55 7.11 -24.06
C LEU A 232 10.09 8.53 -24.02
N ALA A 233 11.19 8.75 -23.33
CA ALA A 233 11.76 10.09 -23.14
C ALA A 233 12.20 10.70 -24.48
N GLU A 234 12.96 9.96 -25.29
CA GLU A 234 13.44 10.41 -26.59
C GLU A 234 12.28 10.63 -27.59
N GLY A 235 11.31 9.72 -27.61
CA GLY A 235 10.14 9.81 -28.48
C GLY A 235 9.23 10.97 -28.11
N VAL A 236 9.02 11.24 -26.83
CA VAL A 236 8.17 12.34 -26.34
C VAL A 236 8.90 13.69 -26.47
N SER A 237 10.17 13.78 -26.08
CA SER A 237 10.94 15.02 -26.14
C SER A 237 11.30 15.45 -27.56
N GLY A 238 11.62 14.47 -28.42
CA GLY A 238 11.96 14.69 -29.84
C GLY A 238 10.78 14.68 -30.79
N GLY A 239 9.56 14.34 -30.33
CA GLY A 239 8.39 14.17 -31.19
C GLY A 239 8.53 13.01 -32.19
N ASN A 240 9.41 12.06 -31.93
CA ASN A 240 9.74 10.96 -32.87
C ASN A 240 8.73 9.82 -32.72
N LEU A 241 7.73 9.80 -33.62
CA LEU A 241 6.68 8.79 -33.61
C LEU A 241 7.20 7.36 -33.88
N LEU A 242 8.35 7.20 -34.53
CA LEU A 242 8.94 5.87 -34.76
C LEU A 242 9.44 5.25 -33.46
N GLN A 243 10.09 6.05 -32.59
CA GLN A 243 10.55 5.61 -31.27
C GLN A 243 9.35 5.29 -30.36
N LEU A 244 8.28 6.09 -30.42
CA LEU A 244 7.05 5.80 -29.68
C LEU A 244 6.37 4.53 -30.19
N ALA A 245 6.31 4.30 -31.51
CA ALA A 245 5.78 3.06 -32.07
C ALA A 245 6.62 1.84 -31.63
N ALA A 246 7.94 1.97 -31.59
CA ALA A 246 8.83 0.92 -31.06
C ALA A 246 8.57 0.64 -29.55
N LEU A 247 8.38 1.68 -28.74
CA LEU A 247 7.96 1.55 -27.33
C LEU A 247 6.63 0.80 -27.23
N TRP A 248 5.62 1.23 -27.99
CA TRP A 248 4.29 0.64 -27.95
C TRP A 248 4.30 -0.84 -28.34
N ALA A 249 5.05 -1.19 -29.40
CA ALA A 249 5.23 -2.58 -29.80
C ALA A 249 5.97 -3.39 -28.73
N LEU A 250 7.04 -2.84 -28.13
CA LEU A 250 7.83 -3.49 -27.09
C LEU A 250 7.02 -3.77 -25.82
N CYS A 251 6.04 -2.94 -25.50
CA CYS A 251 5.14 -3.15 -24.36
C CYS A 251 3.97 -4.09 -24.72
N LEU A 252 3.36 -3.91 -25.89
CA LEU A 252 2.15 -4.61 -26.31
C LEU A 252 2.40 -6.07 -26.68
N VAL A 253 3.46 -6.35 -27.45
CA VAL A 253 3.71 -7.71 -27.97
C VAL A 253 3.96 -8.72 -26.84
N PRO A 254 4.89 -8.49 -25.88
CA PRO A 254 5.09 -9.42 -24.76
C PRO A 254 3.83 -9.57 -23.90
N PHE A 255 3.09 -8.47 -23.69
CA PHE A 255 1.85 -8.51 -22.92
C PHE A 255 0.81 -9.43 -23.58
N LEU A 256 0.57 -9.29 -24.89
CA LEU A 256 -0.38 -10.14 -25.60
C LEU A 256 0.05 -11.61 -25.60
N VAL A 257 1.35 -11.90 -25.77
CA VAL A 257 1.89 -13.26 -25.73
C VAL A 257 1.65 -13.90 -24.36
N VAL A 258 1.99 -13.20 -23.28
CA VAL A 258 1.81 -13.74 -21.91
C VAL A 258 0.34 -13.89 -21.56
N VAL A 259 -0.50 -12.91 -21.88
CA VAL A 259 -1.95 -13.02 -21.64
C VAL A 259 -2.54 -14.19 -22.43
N TRP A 260 -2.13 -14.41 -23.67
CA TRP A 260 -2.58 -15.55 -24.49
C TRP A 260 -2.14 -16.89 -23.88
N LEU A 261 -0.87 -17.02 -23.47
CA LEU A 261 -0.33 -18.24 -22.84
C LEU A 261 -1.06 -18.57 -21.53
N LEU A 262 -1.21 -17.58 -20.66
CA LEU A 262 -1.89 -17.76 -19.40
C LEU A 262 -3.38 -18.06 -19.59
N ALA A 263 -4.04 -17.40 -20.52
CA ALA A 263 -5.46 -17.59 -20.81
C ALA A 263 -5.73 -18.99 -21.40
N TRP A 264 -4.84 -19.52 -22.24
CA TRP A 264 -4.95 -20.87 -22.76
C TRP A 264 -4.92 -21.92 -21.66
N GLN A 265 -4.07 -21.74 -20.66
CA GLN A 265 -3.94 -22.68 -19.54
C GLN A 265 -4.75 -22.29 -18.30
N TYR A 266 -5.55 -21.23 -18.34
CA TYR A 266 -6.17 -20.61 -17.17
C TYR A 266 -6.99 -21.60 -16.31
N LYS A 267 -7.84 -22.43 -16.96
CA LYS A 267 -8.61 -23.46 -16.25
C LYS A 267 -7.70 -24.47 -15.55
N ALA A 268 -6.66 -24.96 -16.21
CA ALA A 268 -5.72 -25.91 -15.63
C ALA A 268 -4.93 -25.29 -14.47
N ILE A 269 -4.53 -24.03 -14.60
CA ILE A 269 -3.84 -23.28 -13.55
C ILE A 269 -4.72 -23.16 -12.30
N ILE A 270 -5.95 -22.68 -12.46
CA ILE A 270 -6.86 -22.51 -11.32
C ILE A 270 -7.18 -23.86 -10.66
N THR A 271 -7.48 -24.89 -11.45
CA THR A 271 -7.77 -26.23 -10.91
C THR A 271 -6.57 -26.77 -10.13
N ARG A 272 -5.34 -26.65 -10.65
CA ARG A 272 -4.14 -27.08 -9.94
C ARG A 272 -3.90 -26.29 -8.65
N LEU A 273 -4.12 -24.98 -8.66
CA LEU A 273 -3.97 -24.13 -7.48
C LEU A 273 -5.02 -24.42 -6.41
N SER A 274 -6.26 -24.82 -6.81
CA SER A 274 -7.33 -25.15 -5.88
C SER A 274 -7.25 -26.59 -5.35
N THR A 275 -6.78 -27.56 -6.17
CA THR A 275 -6.78 -28.99 -5.85
C THR A 275 -5.53 -29.51 -5.15
N HIS A 276 -4.48 -28.70 -4.95
CA HIS A 276 -3.32 -29.11 -4.17
C HIS A 276 -3.73 -29.35 -2.71
N ARG A 277 -4.28 -30.54 -2.47
CA ARG A 277 -4.49 -31.09 -1.14
C ARG A 277 -3.13 -31.51 -0.60
N THR A 278 -2.58 -30.74 0.31
CA THR A 278 -1.58 -31.26 1.22
C THR A 278 -2.25 -32.37 2.04
N ARG A 279 -1.77 -33.60 1.95
CA ARG A 279 -2.12 -34.65 2.89
C ARG A 279 -1.74 -34.18 4.28
N SER A 280 -2.69 -33.66 5.04
CA SER A 280 -2.51 -33.48 6.47
C SER A 280 -3.06 -34.75 7.13
N ASP A 281 -2.20 -35.58 7.71
CA ASP A 281 -2.62 -36.56 8.70
C ASP A 281 -3.10 -35.79 9.91
N TYR A 282 -4.39 -35.43 9.89
CA TYR A 282 -5.04 -34.81 11.03
C TYR A 282 -5.19 -35.87 12.12
N LYS A 283 -4.30 -35.81 13.12
CA LYS A 283 -4.46 -36.57 14.35
C LYS A 283 -5.27 -35.72 15.32
N LEU A 284 -6.41 -36.23 15.76
CA LEU A 284 -7.18 -35.64 16.86
C LEU A 284 -6.29 -35.62 18.10
N GLY A 285 -5.74 -34.41 18.40
CA GLY A 285 -5.02 -34.19 19.64
C GLY A 285 -5.97 -33.95 20.80
N ARG A 286 -5.46 -33.97 22.02
CA ARG A 286 -6.24 -33.59 23.22
C ARG A 286 -6.84 -32.20 23.04
N LEU A 287 -8.15 -32.08 23.21
CA LEU A 287 -8.85 -30.80 23.27
C LEU A 287 -8.35 -30.04 24.49
N SER A 288 -7.58 -28.99 24.27
CA SER A 288 -7.16 -28.07 25.34
C SER A 288 -8.16 -26.91 25.41
N SER A 289 -8.73 -26.69 26.60
CA SER A 289 -9.53 -25.50 26.86
C SER A 289 -8.62 -24.27 26.89
N SER A 290 -8.97 -23.22 26.18
CA SER A 290 -8.30 -21.92 26.23
C SER A 290 -9.25 -20.90 26.87
N SER A 291 -8.69 -19.89 27.55
CA SER A 291 -9.51 -18.78 28.02
C SER A 291 -10.22 -18.07 26.87
N GLN A 292 -11.40 -17.50 27.13
CA GLN A 292 -12.18 -16.75 26.11
C GLN A 292 -11.32 -15.67 25.41
N ARG A 293 -10.53 -14.91 26.17
CA ARG A 293 -9.62 -13.89 25.65
C ARG A 293 -8.54 -14.49 24.75
N GLY A 294 -7.90 -15.58 25.19
CA GLY A 294 -6.89 -16.29 24.40
C GLY A 294 -7.44 -16.91 23.12
N ALA A 295 -8.68 -17.42 23.14
CA ALA A 295 -9.35 -17.94 21.96
C ALA A 295 -9.65 -16.86 20.93
N LEU A 296 -10.12 -15.67 21.37
CA LEU A 296 -10.37 -14.52 20.50
C LEU A 296 -9.07 -13.98 19.90
N LEU A 297 -8.02 -13.81 20.69
CA LEU A 297 -6.70 -13.38 20.17
C LEU A 297 -6.14 -14.36 19.14
N ARG A 298 -6.23 -15.66 19.41
CA ARG A 298 -5.79 -16.71 18.47
C ARG A 298 -6.60 -16.68 17.19
N LYS A 299 -7.91 -16.40 17.28
CA LYS A 299 -8.77 -16.22 16.10
C LYS A 299 -8.32 -15.05 15.26
N GLU A 300 -8.08 -13.86 15.84
CA GLU A 300 -7.60 -12.68 15.13
C GLU A 300 -6.22 -12.94 14.49
N ALA A 301 -5.30 -13.56 15.24
CA ALA A 301 -3.99 -13.93 14.72
C ALA A 301 -4.08 -14.88 13.53
N ARG A 302 -4.89 -15.95 13.64
CA ARG A 302 -5.08 -16.91 12.55
C ARG A 302 -5.70 -16.26 11.31
N ARG A 303 -6.62 -15.31 11.50
CA ARG A 303 -7.23 -14.57 10.42
C ARG A 303 -6.22 -13.65 9.75
N TRP A 304 -5.48 -12.86 10.54
CA TRP A 304 -4.49 -11.94 10.02
C TRP A 304 -3.40 -12.68 9.23
N PHE A 305 -2.71 -13.65 9.83
CA PHE A 305 -1.70 -14.47 9.15
C PHE A 305 -2.26 -15.37 8.04
N GLY A 306 -3.55 -15.70 8.10
CA GLY A 306 -4.24 -16.52 7.11
C GLY A 306 -4.70 -15.77 5.86
N THR A 307 -4.64 -14.44 5.86
CA THR A 307 -5.09 -13.60 4.74
C THR A 307 -3.93 -12.73 4.25
N PRO A 308 -3.20 -13.14 3.18
CA PRO A 308 -2.00 -12.43 2.72
C PRO A 308 -2.22 -10.94 2.44
N SER A 309 -3.34 -10.60 1.76
CA SER A 309 -3.70 -9.21 1.49
C SER A 309 -3.93 -8.39 2.77
N TYR A 310 -4.38 -9.03 3.85
CA TYR A 310 -4.59 -8.36 5.13
C TYR A 310 -3.25 -8.03 5.78
N VAL A 311 -2.35 -9.02 5.89
CA VAL A 311 -1.00 -8.77 6.46
C VAL A 311 -0.27 -7.71 5.66
N PHE A 312 -0.31 -7.80 4.33
CA PHE A 312 0.42 -6.87 3.48
C PHE A 312 -0.09 -5.43 3.63
N ASN A 313 -1.40 -5.21 3.50
CA ASN A 313 -1.94 -3.84 3.52
C ASN A 313 -1.94 -3.21 4.93
N THR A 314 -1.98 -4.02 5.99
CA THR A 314 -2.00 -3.51 7.37
C THR A 314 -0.71 -3.75 8.14
N GLY A 315 0.27 -4.41 7.54
CA GLY A 315 1.54 -4.76 8.17
C GLY A 315 2.77 -4.11 7.54
N ILE A 316 2.60 -3.27 6.51
CA ILE A 316 3.73 -2.64 5.82
C ILE A 316 4.56 -1.77 6.77
N GLY A 317 3.93 -1.05 7.68
CA GLY A 317 4.61 -0.23 8.68
C GLY A 317 5.48 -1.04 9.65
N LEU A 318 5.14 -2.32 9.87
CA LEU A 318 5.94 -3.22 10.70
C LEU A 318 7.30 -3.54 10.07
N LEU A 319 7.44 -3.43 8.76
CA LEU A 319 8.71 -3.57 8.04
C LEU A 319 9.40 -2.21 7.84
N LEU A 320 8.61 -1.18 7.53
CA LEU A 320 9.14 0.16 7.25
C LEU A 320 9.83 0.75 8.48
N LEU A 321 9.27 0.59 9.68
CA LEU A 321 9.84 1.21 10.87
C LEU A 321 11.19 0.61 11.28
N PRO A 322 11.37 -0.72 11.42
CA PRO A 322 12.70 -1.29 11.63
C PRO A 322 13.63 -1.04 10.43
N GLY A 323 13.12 -1.09 9.21
CA GLY A 323 13.90 -0.79 8.00
C GLY A 323 14.44 0.64 7.99
N ALA A 324 13.63 1.62 8.38
CA ALA A 324 14.05 3.00 8.57
C ALA A 324 15.11 3.13 9.68
N GLY A 325 14.95 2.37 10.78
CA GLY A 325 15.95 2.29 11.84
C GLY A 325 17.31 1.75 11.36
N VAL A 326 17.30 0.66 10.59
CA VAL A 326 18.53 0.12 9.98
C VAL A 326 19.13 1.14 9.00
N ALA A 327 18.33 1.77 8.15
CA ALA A 327 18.79 2.79 7.23
C ALA A 327 19.41 3.99 7.95
N ALA A 328 18.79 4.42 9.06
CA ALA A 328 19.31 5.49 9.90
C ALA A 328 20.68 5.15 10.51
N LEU A 329 20.89 3.92 10.93
CA LEU A 329 22.19 3.45 11.44
C LEU A 329 23.29 3.44 10.37
N ILE A 330 22.94 3.06 9.14
CA ILE A 330 23.90 2.96 8.02
C ILE A 330 24.23 4.36 7.46
N TYR A 331 23.21 5.23 7.31
CA TYR A 331 23.32 6.52 6.61
C TYR A 331 23.29 7.72 7.55
N ARG A 332 23.61 7.54 8.85
CA ARG A 332 23.51 8.59 9.87
C ARG A 332 24.22 9.89 9.48
N GLU A 333 25.40 9.81 8.87
CA GLU A 333 26.19 10.97 8.47
C GLU A 333 25.54 11.73 7.31
N SER A 334 25.06 11.02 6.30
CA SER A 334 24.35 11.64 5.17
C SER A 334 23.03 12.28 5.59
N ILE A 335 22.33 11.67 6.54
CA ILE A 335 21.08 12.24 7.10
C ILE A 335 21.40 13.48 7.92
N ALA A 336 22.46 13.48 8.73
CA ALA A 336 22.88 14.65 9.50
C ALA A 336 23.25 15.81 8.58
N GLN A 337 24.06 15.57 7.54
CA GLN A 337 24.40 16.58 6.53
C GLN A 337 23.17 17.15 5.81
N PHE A 338 22.22 16.28 5.46
CA PHE A 338 20.96 16.71 4.84
C PHE A 338 20.15 17.63 5.77
N LEU A 339 20.06 17.30 7.07
CA LEU A 339 19.37 18.13 8.05
C LEU A 339 20.03 19.49 8.27
N GLU A 340 21.35 19.55 8.27
CA GLU A 340 22.10 20.81 8.31
C GLU A 340 21.82 21.66 7.07
N MET A 341 21.87 21.08 5.87
CA MET A 341 21.53 21.78 4.62
C MET A 341 20.07 22.23 4.57
N ALA A 342 19.16 21.50 5.21
CA ALA A 342 17.73 21.84 5.31
C ALA A 342 17.42 22.92 6.36
N GLY A 343 18.42 23.67 6.84
CA GLY A 343 18.23 24.76 7.79
C GLY A 343 18.24 24.35 9.27
N GLY A 344 18.83 23.20 9.61
CA GLY A 344 18.95 22.75 11.00
C GLY A 344 17.63 22.28 11.62
N LEU A 345 16.78 21.63 10.82
CA LEU A 345 15.51 21.06 11.30
C LEU A 345 15.73 20.19 12.54
N ALA A 346 14.92 20.40 13.58
CA ALA A 346 15.00 19.60 14.80
C ALA A 346 14.76 18.12 14.50
N LEU A 347 15.71 17.28 14.87
CA LEU A 347 15.74 15.86 14.52
C LEU A 347 14.61 15.07 15.20
N ALA A 348 14.38 15.29 16.50
CA ALA A 348 13.43 14.50 17.27
C ALA A 348 11.97 14.59 16.76
N PRO A 349 11.44 15.78 16.41
CA PRO A 349 10.11 15.86 15.76
C PRO A 349 10.03 15.16 14.41
N LEU A 350 11.09 15.20 13.62
CA LEU A 350 11.15 14.50 12.33
C LEU A 350 11.12 12.98 12.52
N LEU A 351 11.87 12.46 13.50
CA LEU A 351 11.84 11.04 13.88
C LEU A 351 10.45 10.63 14.36
N LEU A 352 9.79 11.45 15.17
CA LEU A 352 8.41 11.19 15.60
C LEU A 352 7.45 11.13 14.41
N ALA A 353 7.56 12.08 13.47
CA ALA A 353 6.76 12.06 12.25
C ALA A 353 6.98 10.76 11.46
N GLY A 354 8.22 10.29 11.32
CA GLY A 354 8.55 9.02 10.69
C GLY A 354 7.97 7.80 11.41
N ILE A 355 8.12 7.74 12.74
CA ILE A 355 7.55 6.67 13.58
C ILE A 355 6.02 6.64 13.44
N THR A 356 5.35 7.75 13.64
CA THR A 356 3.89 7.85 13.59
C THR A 356 3.34 7.60 12.18
N PHE A 357 4.06 8.02 11.14
CA PHE A 357 3.73 7.67 9.76
C PHE A 357 3.76 6.16 9.55
N CYS A 358 4.82 5.47 9.96
CA CYS A 358 4.91 4.01 9.87
C CYS A 358 3.79 3.32 10.65
N LEU A 359 3.50 3.78 11.88
CA LEU A 359 2.44 3.22 12.72
C LEU A 359 1.04 3.45 12.14
N SER A 360 0.78 4.56 11.45
CA SER A 360 -0.50 4.86 10.81
C SER A 360 -0.86 3.85 9.71
N THR A 361 0.14 3.26 9.07
CA THR A 361 -0.06 2.21 8.05
C THR A 361 -0.44 0.85 8.66
N VAL A 362 -0.31 0.67 9.99
CA VAL A 362 -0.68 -0.58 10.69
C VAL A 362 -2.12 -0.50 11.19
N ALA A 363 -3.08 -0.49 10.27
CA ALA A 363 -4.51 -0.31 10.54
C ALA A 363 -5.28 -1.65 10.56
N ILE A 364 -4.85 -2.61 11.40
CA ILE A 364 -5.47 -3.94 11.51
C ILE A 364 -6.94 -3.84 11.91
N THR A 365 -7.26 -3.07 12.94
CA THR A 365 -8.63 -2.91 13.45
C THR A 365 -9.57 -2.25 12.45
N GLY A 366 -9.05 -1.41 11.54
CA GLY A 366 -9.83 -0.72 10.50
C GLY A 366 -10.55 -1.64 9.50
N SER A 367 -10.15 -2.92 9.44
CA SER A 367 -10.78 -3.92 8.56
C SER A 367 -11.30 -5.16 9.31
N SER A 368 -11.07 -5.25 10.62
CA SER A 368 -11.27 -6.48 11.41
C SER A 368 -12.72 -6.93 11.52
N ILE A 369 -13.70 -6.03 11.57
CA ILE A 369 -15.14 -6.33 11.57
C ILE A 369 -15.60 -6.67 10.16
N SER A 370 -15.20 -5.86 9.17
CA SER A 370 -15.57 -6.07 7.77
C SER A 370 -15.11 -7.42 7.24
N LEU A 371 -13.97 -7.93 7.68
CA LEU A 371 -13.46 -9.24 7.32
C LEU A 371 -14.24 -10.40 7.96
N GLU A 372 -15.03 -10.20 9.03
CA GLU A 372 -15.94 -11.24 9.52
C GLU A 372 -16.99 -11.57 8.44
N GLY A 373 -17.39 -10.57 7.66
CA GLY A 373 -18.33 -10.75 6.55
C GLY A 373 -19.63 -11.42 7.01
N LYS A 374 -20.10 -12.37 6.21
CA LYS A 374 -21.33 -13.14 6.51
C LYS A 374 -21.25 -14.01 7.78
N GLN A 375 -20.06 -14.21 8.37
CA GLN A 375 -19.87 -15.01 9.58
C GLN A 375 -19.94 -14.18 10.87
N LEU A 376 -20.21 -12.85 10.77
CA LEU A 376 -20.27 -11.96 11.93
C LEU A 376 -21.26 -12.44 13.00
N TRP A 377 -22.41 -13.00 12.58
CA TRP A 377 -23.42 -13.54 13.47
C TRP A 377 -22.89 -14.58 14.48
N LEU A 378 -21.85 -15.36 14.12
CA LEU A 378 -21.21 -16.31 15.04
C LEU A 378 -20.59 -15.63 16.26
N LEU A 379 -20.04 -14.42 16.07
CA LEU A 379 -19.51 -13.62 17.18
C LEU A 379 -20.62 -12.96 17.99
N GLN A 380 -21.72 -12.59 17.34
CA GLN A 380 -22.85 -11.95 18.00
C GLN A 380 -23.65 -12.95 18.87
N CYS A 381 -23.77 -14.20 18.43
CA CYS A 381 -24.37 -15.28 19.20
C CYS A 381 -23.45 -15.90 20.27
N ALA A 382 -22.15 -15.57 20.25
CA ALA A 382 -21.22 -16.13 21.21
C ALA A 382 -21.51 -15.63 22.65
N PRO A 383 -21.44 -16.51 23.68
CA PRO A 383 -21.68 -16.12 25.08
C PRO A 383 -20.49 -15.35 25.66
N VAL A 384 -20.12 -14.25 25.00
CA VAL A 384 -18.98 -13.39 25.37
C VAL A 384 -19.42 -11.92 25.31
N PRO A 385 -19.08 -11.10 26.33
CA PRO A 385 -19.40 -9.68 26.29
C PRO A 385 -18.83 -9.00 25.05
N VAL A 386 -19.62 -8.15 24.38
CA VAL A 386 -19.20 -7.42 23.17
C VAL A 386 -17.95 -6.59 23.44
N THR A 387 -17.84 -5.98 24.63
CA THR A 387 -16.67 -5.22 25.06
C THR A 387 -15.40 -6.08 25.06
N THR A 388 -15.50 -7.35 25.43
CA THR A 388 -14.38 -8.31 25.36
C THR A 388 -14.01 -8.62 23.92
N ILE A 389 -14.99 -8.82 23.04
CA ILE A 389 -14.73 -9.07 21.61
C ILE A 389 -14.00 -7.88 20.98
N LEU A 390 -14.51 -6.67 21.19
CA LEU A 390 -13.90 -5.44 20.66
C LEU A 390 -12.52 -5.19 21.28
N GLY A 391 -12.40 -5.38 22.62
CA GLY A 391 -11.14 -5.22 23.33
C GLY A 391 -10.04 -6.18 22.84
N MET A 392 -10.38 -7.43 22.48
CA MET A 392 -9.40 -8.39 21.95
C MET A 392 -8.94 -8.04 20.51
N LYS A 393 -9.77 -7.41 19.70
CA LYS A 393 -9.36 -6.88 18.38
C LYS A 393 -8.37 -5.72 18.54
N VAL A 394 -8.62 -4.79 19.46
CA VAL A 394 -7.69 -3.71 19.80
C VAL A 394 -6.38 -4.28 20.37
N ALA A 395 -6.47 -5.21 21.33
CA ALA A 395 -5.31 -5.85 21.93
C ALA A 395 -4.44 -6.58 20.90
N PHE A 396 -5.04 -7.24 19.91
CA PHE A 396 -4.28 -7.88 18.84
C PHE A 396 -3.45 -6.89 18.03
N GLN A 397 -4.02 -5.75 17.62
CA GLN A 397 -3.26 -4.72 16.91
C GLN A 397 -2.11 -4.18 17.76
N LEU A 398 -2.34 -3.91 19.04
CA LEU A 398 -1.29 -3.45 19.96
C LEU A 398 -0.19 -4.49 20.13
N LEU A 399 -0.53 -5.78 20.32
CA LEU A 399 0.46 -6.87 20.42
C LEU A 399 1.37 -6.98 19.17
N VAL A 400 0.86 -6.63 18.00
CA VAL A 400 1.63 -6.64 16.76
C VAL A 400 2.49 -5.38 16.63
N ILE A 401 1.97 -4.21 17.04
CA ILE A 401 2.66 -2.92 16.91
C ILE A 401 3.79 -2.77 17.95
N LEU A 402 3.57 -3.14 19.22
CA LEU A 402 4.49 -2.83 20.30
C LEU A 402 5.91 -3.37 20.11
N PRO A 403 6.14 -4.63 19.68
CA PRO A 403 7.49 -5.12 19.42
C PRO A 403 8.19 -4.35 18.29
N CYS A 404 7.43 -4.02 17.24
CA CYS A 404 7.94 -3.27 16.09
C CYS A 404 8.34 -1.84 16.48
N LEU A 405 7.47 -1.16 17.26
CA LEU A 405 7.76 0.17 17.79
C LEU A 405 9.02 0.14 18.67
N ALA A 406 9.15 -0.82 19.57
CA ALA A 406 10.30 -0.93 20.46
C ALA A 406 11.61 -1.10 19.68
N VAL A 407 11.63 -1.99 18.67
CA VAL A 407 12.80 -2.23 17.83
C VAL A 407 13.13 -1.00 16.98
N GLY A 408 12.15 -0.44 16.28
CA GLY A 408 12.35 0.73 15.41
C GLY A 408 12.77 1.97 16.21
N TRP A 409 12.12 2.24 17.33
CA TRP A 409 12.50 3.32 18.25
C TRP A 409 13.93 3.17 18.75
N LEU A 410 14.32 1.97 19.23
CA LEU A 410 15.66 1.72 19.73
C LEU A 410 16.71 1.95 18.66
N MET A 411 16.49 1.45 17.43
CA MET A 411 17.42 1.63 16.32
C MET A 411 17.59 3.11 15.94
N LEU A 412 16.49 3.86 15.89
CA LEU A 412 16.51 5.29 15.58
C LEU A 412 17.23 6.10 16.66
N CYS A 413 16.99 5.76 17.93
CA CYS A 413 17.68 6.41 19.04
C CYS A 413 19.18 6.10 19.08
N LEU A 414 19.60 4.89 18.69
CA LEU A 414 21.01 4.52 18.59
C LEU A 414 21.72 5.14 17.38
N ALA A 415 20.97 5.47 16.32
CA ALA A 415 21.52 6.09 15.13
C ALA A 415 21.94 7.55 15.35
N PHE A 416 21.24 8.26 16.23
CA PHE A 416 21.39 9.69 16.43
C PHE A 416 21.68 10.06 17.88
N ALA A 417 22.44 11.15 18.08
CA ALA A 417 22.74 11.69 19.41
C ALA A 417 21.53 12.50 19.95
N LEU A 418 20.59 11.80 20.56
CA LEU A 418 19.42 12.39 21.22
C LEU A 418 19.62 12.49 22.73
N THR A 419 18.95 13.45 23.35
CA THR A 419 18.94 13.57 24.80
C THR A 419 18.10 12.46 25.46
N PRO A 420 18.35 12.08 26.72
CA PRO A 420 17.53 11.08 27.42
C PRO A 420 16.03 11.43 27.48
N ALA A 421 15.72 12.73 27.55
CA ALA A 421 14.33 13.21 27.53
C ALA A 421 13.67 12.94 26.16
N GLU A 422 14.36 13.20 25.06
CA GLU A 422 13.86 12.89 23.72
C GLU A 422 13.68 11.40 23.50
N TRP A 423 14.59 10.55 24.00
CA TRP A 423 14.43 9.10 23.95
C TRP A 423 13.09 8.65 24.57
N ILE A 424 12.83 9.11 25.82
CA ILE A 424 11.63 8.73 26.54
C ILE A 424 10.38 9.27 25.84
N LEU A 425 10.39 10.55 25.44
CA LEU A 425 9.23 11.18 24.81
C LEU A 425 8.90 10.56 23.45
N LEU A 426 9.89 10.24 22.61
CA LEU A 426 9.66 9.53 21.34
C LEU A 426 8.97 8.18 21.54
N LEU A 427 9.35 7.44 22.59
CA LEU A 427 8.67 6.18 22.92
C LEU A 427 7.25 6.42 23.43
N VAL A 428 7.07 7.38 24.34
CA VAL A 428 5.76 7.73 24.89
C VAL A 428 4.80 8.18 23.80
N ASP A 429 5.24 9.08 22.91
CA ASP A 429 4.43 9.58 21.80
C ASP A 429 4.08 8.47 20.81
N GLY A 430 5.03 7.59 20.50
CA GLY A 430 4.77 6.41 19.66
C GLY A 430 3.76 5.45 20.29
N LEU A 431 3.82 5.22 21.62
CA LEU A 431 2.85 4.42 22.37
C LEU A 431 1.46 5.07 22.39
N LEU A 432 1.39 6.38 22.65
CA LEU A 432 0.13 7.12 22.67
C LEU A 432 -0.53 7.11 21.29
N PHE A 433 0.27 7.27 20.23
CA PHE A 433 -0.22 7.17 18.86
C PHE A 433 -0.76 5.77 18.54
N ALA A 434 -0.07 4.71 18.93
CA ALA A 434 -0.56 3.34 18.78
C ALA A 434 -1.87 3.09 19.55
N LEU A 435 -1.95 3.59 20.79
CA LEU A 435 -3.14 3.53 21.64
C LEU A 435 -4.31 4.35 21.07
N MET A 436 -4.06 5.40 20.32
CA MET A 436 -5.07 6.15 19.58
C MET A 436 -5.55 5.34 18.35
N CYS A 437 -4.64 4.88 17.50
CA CYS A 437 -4.97 4.26 16.22
C CYS A 437 -5.79 2.98 16.36
N ALA A 438 -5.51 2.13 17.34
CA ALA A 438 -6.16 0.83 17.47
C ALA A 438 -7.67 0.93 17.80
N PRO A 439 -8.13 1.67 18.84
CA PRO A 439 -9.56 1.85 19.09
C PRO A 439 -10.23 2.72 18.03
N PHE A 440 -9.55 3.74 17.48
CA PHE A 440 -10.06 4.61 16.43
C PHE A 440 -10.37 3.82 15.16
N GLY A 441 -9.43 2.98 14.68
CA GLY A 441 -9.64 2.15 13.51
C GLY A 441 -10.84 1.20 13.67
N LEU A 442 -11.00 0.59 14.85
CA LEU A 442 -12.13 -0.28 15.14
C LEU A 442 -13.45 0.50 15.16
N TRP A 443 -13.47 1.68 15.78
CA TRP A 443 -14.63 2.57 15.81
C TRP A 443 -15.08 2.99 14.41
N ILE A 444 -14.13 3.36 13.54
CA ILE A 444 -14.40 3.65 12.12
C ILE A 444 -14.95 2.41 11.40
N ASN A 445 -14.39 1.22 11.66
CA ASN A 445 -14.85 -0.01 10.99
C ASN A 445 -16.27 -0.42 11.41
N LEU A 446 -16.68 -0.12 12.63
CA LEU A 446 -18.06 -0.29 13.10
C LEU A 446 -19.04 0.67 12.42
N HIS A 447 -18.62 1.91 12.09
CA HIS A 447 -19.47 2.89 11.39
C HIS A 447 -19.59 2.60 9.90
N PHE A 448 -18.51 2.11 9.27
CA PHE A 448 -18.42 1.88 7.83
C PHE A 448 -18.06 0.41 7.51
N PRO A 449 -18.84 -0.58 7.99
CA PRO A 449 -18.52 -1.98 7.75
C PRO A 449 -18.82 -2.36 6.29
N LYS A 450 -17.95 -3.23 5.71
CA LYS A 450 -18.14 -3.83 4.39
C LYS A 450 -18.25 -5.34 4.55
N LEU A 451 -19.47 -5.84 4.83
CA LEU A 451 -19.71 -7.25 5.15
C LEU A 451 -19.97 -8.13 3.92
N ASP A 452 -20.35 -7.55 2.81
CA ASP A 452 -20.76 -8.21 1.56
C ASP A 452 -19.68 -8.24 0.47
N ALA A 453 -18.41 -8.05 0.85
CA ALA A 453 -17.33 -8.03 -0.11
C ALA A 453 -17.02 -9.43 -0.68
N VAL A 454 -16.85 -9.49 -1.99
CA VAL A 454 -16.50 -10.71 -2.72
C VAL A 454 -15.07 -11.17 -2.43
N ASN A 455 -14.16 -10.23 -2.15
CA ASN A 455 -12.74 -10.50 -1.92
C ASN A 455 -12.23 -9.75 -0.68
N ASP A 456 -11.38 -10.42 0.11
CA ASP A 456 -10.75 -9.85 1.30
C ASP A 456 -9.85 -8.65 0.96
N ALA A 457 -9.20 -8.65 -0.23
CA ALA A 457 -8.39 -7.53 -0.70
C ALA A 457 -9.20 -6.23 -0.88
N VAL A 458 -10.45 -6.32 -1.33
CA VAL A 458 -11.36 -5.18 -1.46
C VAL A 458 -11.67 -4.58 -0.08
N VAL A 459 -11.87 -5.44 0.93
CA VAL A 459 -12.14 -5.00 2.30
C VAL A 459 -10.95 -4.25 2.88
N VAL A 460 -9.76 -4.77 2.68
CA VAL A 460 -8.56 -4.25 3.36
C VAL A 460 -7.95 -3.04 2.64
N LYS A 461 -8.06 -3.00 1.30
CA LYS A 461 -7.42 -1.95 0.47
C LYS A 461 -8.38 -0.84 0.07
N GLN A 462 -9.64 -1.19 -0.25
CA GLN A 462 -10.57 -0.29 -0.93
C GLN A 462 -11.81 0.07 -0.10
N SER A 463 -11.97 -0.49 1.12
CA SER A 463 -13.09 -0.11 1.98
C SER A 463 -12.87 1.27 2.58
N ALA A 464 -13.96 2.02 2.75
CA ALA A 464 -13.91 3.32 3.39
C ALA A 464 -13.33 3.27 4.81
N SER A 465 -13.62 2.19 5.56
CA SER A 465 -13.07 2.01 6.90
C SER A 465 -11.56 1.82 6.88
N ALA A 466 -11.03 1.01 5.96
CA ALA A 466 -9.59 0.81 5.83
C ALA A 466 -8.89 2.11 5.44
N MET A 467 -9.45 2.85 4.48
CA MET A 467 -8.90 4.14 4.05
C MET A 467 -8.92 5.18 5.19
N LEU A 468 -10.06 5.40 5.83
CA LEU A 468 -10.20 6.38 6.90
C LEU A 468 -9.32 6.04 8.11
N SER A 469 -9.22 4.76 8.49
CA SER A 469 -8.39 4.33 9.62
C SER A 469 -6.89 4.48 9.38
N THR A 470 -6.45 4.55 8.13
CA THR A 470 -5.05 4.78 7.75
C THR A 470 -4.78 6.27 7.51
N PHE A 471 -5.61 6.93 6.70
CA PHE A 471 -5.32 8.30 6.25
C PHE A 471 -5.65 9.39 7.28
N LEU A 472 -6.67 9.22 8.12
CA LEU A 472 -6.96 10.23 9.16
C LEU A 472 -5.83 10.35 10.20
N PRO A 473 -5.24 9.26 10.73
CA PRO A 473 -4.03 9.37 11.54
C PRO A 473 -2.84 9.99 10.79
N MET A 474 -2.65 9.69 9.49
CA MET A 474 -1.61 10.33 8.68
C MET A 474 -1.83 11.84 8.53
N VAL A 475 -3.07 12.29 8.35
CA VAL A 475 -3.41 13.71 8.32
C VAL A 475 -3.11 14.36 9.67
N LEU A 476 -3.39 13.68 10.79
CA LEU A 476 -3.00 14.18 12.11
C LEU A 476 -1.49 14.35 12.23
N VAL A 477 -0.69 13.38 11.78
CA VAL A 477 0.79 13.48 11.73
C VAL A 477 1.22 14.70 10.92
N LEU A 478 0.63 14.89 9.75
CA LEU A 478 0.92 16.05 8.90
C LEU A 478 0.57 17.37 9.60
N LEU A 479 -0.60 17.44 10.24
CA LEU A 479 -1.01 18.64 10.98
C LEU A 479 -0.08 18.92 12.16
N LEU A 480 0.36 17.91 12.89
CA LEU A 480 1.33 18.06 13.97
C LEU A 480 2.69 18.53 13.44
N PHE A 481 3.13 18.02 12.29
CA PHE A 481 4.34 18.49 11.62
C PHE A 481 4.25 19.95 11.17
N LEU A 482 3.13 20.36 10.58
CA LEU A 482 2.87 21.74 10.19
C LEU A 482 2.78 22.68 11.42
N LEU A 483 2.14 22.20 12.49
CA LEU A 483 2.05 22.94 13.76
C LEU A 483 3.45 23.22 14.33
N TRP A 484 4.34 22.23 14.28
CA TRP A 484 5.73 22.43 14.65
C TRP A 484 6.40 23.48 13.78
N PHE A 485 6.36 23.30 12.47
CA PHE A 485 7.08 24.14 11.52
C PHE A 485 6.67 25.62 11.59
N PHE A 486 5.39 25.92 11.81
CA PHE A 486 4.89 27.29 11.79
C PHE A 486 4.76 27.97 13.16
N LEU A 487 4.58 27.23 14.25
CA LEU A 487 4.14 27.79 15.52
C LEU A 487 4.99 27.36 16.73
N LEU A 488 5.57 26.17 16.72
CA LEU A 488 6.16 25.60 17.92
C LEU A 488 7.70 25.50 17.88
N GLU A 489 8.34 25.95 16.82
CA GLU A 489 9.79 25.98 16.67
C GLU A 489 10.51 26.61 17.90
N PRO A 490 10.00 27.72 18.49
CA PRO A 490 10.64 28.34 19.66
C PRO A 490 10.66 27.49 20.93
N LEU A 491 9.82 26.46 21.05
CA LEU A 491 9.73 25.60 22.26
C LEU A 491 10.88 24.59 22.38
N GLY A 492 11.70 24.46 21.35
CA GLY A 492 12.71 23.43 21.28
C GLY A 492 12.13 22.02 21.12
N SER A 493 12.99 21.02 20.89
CA SER A 493 12.58 19.64 20.61
C SER A 493 11.79 18.99 21.74
N VAL A 494 12.24 19.14 22.97
CA VAL A 494 11.61 18.52 24.17
C VAL A 494 10.24 19.16 24.46
N GLY A 495 10.15 20.50 24.38
CA GLY A 495 8.88 21.21 24.59
C GLY A 495 7.82 20.79 23.57
N LEU A 496 8.24 20.62 22.32
CA LEU A 496 7.38 20.18 21.24
C LEU A 496 6.86 18.75 21.47
N LEU A 497 7.74 17.79 21.81
CA LEU A 497 7.36 16.41 22.08
C LEU A 497 6.37 16.34 23.27
N LEU A 498 6.55 17.18 24.29
CA LEU A 498 5.58 17.28 25.40
C LEU A 498 4.19 17.75 24.93
N VAL A 499 4.13 18.74 24.05
CA VAL A 499 2.87 19.20 23.45
C VAL A 499 2.21 18.05 22.65
N TYR A 500 2.99 17.30 21.89
CA TYR A 500 2.51 16.15 21.12
C TYR A 500 2.00 15.05 22.05
N ALA A 501 2.70 14.74 23.14
CA ALA A 501 2.25 13.78 24.14
C ALA A 501 0.85 14.14 24.68
N VAL A 502 0.61 15.41 25.00
CA VAL A 502 -0.70 15.87 25.50
C VAL A 502 -1.79 15.71 24.43
N ILE A 503 -1.52 16.13 23.19
CA ILE A 503 -2.49 16.01 22.08
C ILE A 503 -2.79 14.55 21.79
N LEU A 504 -1.78 13.71 21.69
CA LEU A 504 -1.92 12.28 21.41
C LEU A 504 -2.61 11.54 22.56
N ALA A 505 -2.32 11.89 23.83
CA ALA A 505 -3.01 11.35 24.99
C ALA A 505 -4.51 11.70 24.96
N ALA A 506 -4.86 12.95 24.70
CA ALA A 506 -6.24 13.37 24.54
C ALA A 506 -6.95 12.62 23.40
N ALA A 507 -6.31 12.49 22.25
CA ALA A 507 -6.85 11.75 21.10
C ALA A 507 -7.01 10.24 21.40
N ALA A 508 -6.06 9.62 22.12
CA ALA A 508 -6.15 8.23 22.55
C ALA A 508 -7.33 8.01 23.52
N VAL A 509 -7.50 8.89 24.52
CA VAL A 509 -8.63 8.83 25.44
C VAL A 509 -9.95 9.00 24.71
N LEU A 510 -10.06 9.97 23.80
CA LEU A 510 -11.28 10.22 23.02
C LEU A 510 -11.63 9.02 22.13
N SER A 511 -10.67 8.42 21.46
CA SER A 511 -10.88 7.25 20.59
C SER A 511 -11.31 6.02 21.41
N PHE A 512 -10.72 5.82 22.58
CA PHE A 512 -11.11 4.74 23.50
C PHE A 512 -12.52 4.95 24.06
N LEU A 513 -12.85 6.15 24.52
CA LEU A 513 -14.18 6.50 25.03
C LEU A 513 -15.26 6.36 23.95
N ALA A 514 -14.96 6.78 22.71
CA ALA A 514 -15.87 6.61 21.58
C ALA A 514 -16.16 5.13 21.33
N LEU A 515 -15.12 4.28 21.32
CA LEU A 515 -15.28 2.83 21.14
C LEU A 515 -16.07 2.18 22.27
N VAL A 516 -15.77 2.52 23.53
CA VAL A 516 -16.44 1.90 24.71
C VAL A 516 -17.91 2.31 24.77
N ARG A 517 -18.23 3.58 24.54
CA ARG A 517 -19.62 4.10 24.60
C ARG A 517 -20.47 3.66 23.43
N GLN A 518 -19.96 3.73 22.22
CA GLN A 518 -20.75 3.51 20.99
C GLN A 518 -20.53 2.10 20.40
N GLY A 519 -19.37 1.48 20.63
CA GLY A 519 -18.98 0.22 19.99
C GLY A 519 -19.97 -0.92 20.24
N PRO A 520 -20.43 -1.20 21.47
CA PRO A 520 -21.36 -2.29 21.72
C PRO A 520 -22.71 -2.13 21.03
N ALA A 521 -23.24 -0.90 20.98
CA ALA A 521 -24.51 -0.60 20.28
C ALA A 521 -24.35 -0.75 18.76
N LEU A 522 -23.26 -0.20 18.20
CA LEU A 522 -22.95 -0.32 16.78
C LEU A 522 -22.75 -1.77 16.37
N PHE A 523 -22.03 -2.58 17.17
CA PHE A 523 -21.77 -3.98 16.87
C PHE A 523 -23.07 -4.81 16.80
N ARG A 524 -24.01 -4.57 17.71
CA ARG A 524 -25.32 -5.25 17.71
C ARG A 524 -26.19 -4.82 16.54
N SER A 525 -26.19 -3.53 16.18
CA SER A 525 -27.00 -3.01 15.07
C SER A 525 -26.55 -3.48 13.67
N LEU A 526 -25.42 -4.21 13.57
CA LEU A 526 -24.94 -4.77 12.31
C LEU A 526 -25.79 -5.97 11.82
N GLU A 527 -26.61 -6.58 12.67
CA GLU A 527 -27.55 -7.64 12.28
C GLU A 527 -28.76 -7.10 11.51
N GLU A 528 -29.19 -5.88 11.81
CA GLU A 528 -30.38 -5.27 11.22
C GLU A 528 -30.12 -4.62 9.85
N LYS A 529 -28.89 -4.63 9.39
CA LYS A 529 -28.43 -4.03 8.12
C LYS A 529 -28.02 -5.07 7.09
#